data_5157ab0bcc9fc6d6677fe0ed86c830e0
#
_entry.id   5157ab0bcc9fc6d6677fe0ed86c830e0
#
_cell.length_a   1.000
_cell.length_b   1.000
_cell.length_c   1.000
_cell.angle_alpha   90.00
_cell.angle_beta   90.00
_cell.angle_gamma   90.00
#
_symmetry.space_group_name_H-M   'P 1'
#
loop_
_entity.id
_entity.type
_entity.pdbx_description
1 polymer ?
#
loop_
_entity_poly.entity_id
_entity_poly.type
_entity_poly.pdbx_seq_one_letter_code
_entity_poly.pdbx_strand_id
1 'polypeptide(L)'
;MLNIPRPSASRPTIGTLRMRLKPAHRSCGLVQGAWWPRSTELARELPALLAALSLRVGSIDSVLYHESNWSPAPLSIKHRGDQVIVSAHQEWPNVVSVLGPRFGRLDLLVVPPYTEPTFAYSAVMAAASVNDASTPDQLLGIRRRVDERVLSPIALERWEADGGALPLPSRSQRQMQDA
;
A
#
# COMPACT_ATOMS: atom_id res chain seq x y z
N MET A 1 11.11 -45.97 28.39
CA MET A 1 11.32 -44.49 28.52
C MET A 1 11.43 -43.94 27.13
N LEU A 2 10.35 -43.35 26.63
CA LEU A 2 10.28 -42.75 25.28
C LEU A 2 10.76 -41.28 25.41
N ASN A 3 11.89 -41.00 24.77
CA ASN A 3 12.48 -39.69 24.70
C ASN A 3 11.75 -38.90 23.60
N ILE A 4 10.82 -38.00 23.97
CA ILE A 4 10.13 -37.11 23.06
C ILE A 4 11.08 -35.94 22.81
N PRO A 5 11.51 -35.70 21.56
CA PRO A 5 12.32 -34.52 21.26
C PRO A 5 11.44 -33.27 21.41
N ARG A 6 11.85 -32.35 22.29
CA ARG A 6 11.27 -31.02 22.40
C ARG A 6 11.46 -30.29 21.06
N PRO A 7 10.42 -29.66 20.52
CA PRO A 7 10.61 -28.80 19.38
C PRO A 7 11.55 -27.66 19.78
N SER A 8 12.69 -27.61 19.13
CA SER A 8 13.65 -26.53 19.23
C SER A 8 12.94 -25.25 18.74
N ALA A 9 12.62 -24.36 19.66
CA ALA A 9 12.19 -23.03 19.33
C ALA A 9 13.36 -22.33 18.63
N SER A 10 13.32 -22.32 17.30
CA SER A 10 14.25 -21.53 16.49
C SER A 10 14.14 -20.09 16.93
N ARG A 11 15.17 -19.59 17.61
CA ARG A 11 15.30 -18.15 17.87
C ARG A 11 15.24 -17.45 16.52
N PRO A 12 14.35 -16.45 16.35
CA PRO A 12 14.36 -15.67 15.13
C PRO A 12 15.74 -15.03 15.00
N THR A 13 16.41 -15.31 13.91
CA THR A 13 17.64 -14.62 13.54
C THR A 13 17.25 -13.16 13.36
N ILE A 14 17.59 -12.31 14.33
CA ILE A 14 17.32 -10.86 14.30
C ILE A 14 18.24 -10.27 13.23
N GLY A 15 17.90 -10.49 11.98
CA GLY A 15 18.40 -9.66 10.90
C GLY A 15 17.83 -8.26 11.08
N THR A 16 18.64 -7.23 10.93
CA THR A 16 18.24 -5.84 11.08
C THR A 16 16.97 -5.59 10.27
N LEU A 17 15.89 -5.17 10.93
CA LEU A 17 14.63 -4.86 10.28
C LEU A 17 14.83 -3.69 9.29
N ARG A 18 14.48 -3.91 8.04
CA ARG A 18 14.62 -2.91 6.98
C ARG A 18 13.30 -2.14 6.85
N MET A 19 13.11 -1.16 7.73
CA MET A 19 11.91 -0.35 7.80
C MET A 19 12.26 1.11 8.09
N ARG A 20 11.50 2.03 7.51
CA ARG A 20 11.50 3.44 7.85
C ARG A 20 10.10 4.00 7.92
N LEU A 21 9.87 4.90 8.88
CA LEU A 21 8.59 5.57 9.09
C LEU A 21 8.76 7.08 8.93
N LYS A 22 7.72 7.74 8.46
CA LYS A 22 7.60 9.21 8.52
C LYS A 22 7.54 9.66 9.97
N PRO A 23 8.00 10.88 10.28
CA PRO A 23 7.78 11.49 11.59
C PRO A 23 6.28 11.59 11.91
N ALA A 24 5.91 11.30 13.18
CA ALA A 24 4.50 11.16 13.59
C ALA A 24 3.62 12.39 13.33
N HIS A 25 4.21 13.59 13.26
CA HIS A 25 3.47 14.87 13.17
C HIS A 25 3.25 15.38 11.74
N ARG A 26 3.75 14.69 10.72
CA ARG A 26 3.73 15.16 9.32
C ARG A 26 3.60 14.00 8.33
N SER A 27 2.62 13.12 8.53
CA SER A 27 2.35 12.08 7.55
C SER A 27 1.33 12.57 6.51
N CYS A 28 1.80 12.99 5.35
CA CYS A 28 0.96 13.13 4.15
C CYS A 28 1.12 11.90 3.26
N GLY A 29 0.16 11.69 2.36
CA GLY A 29 0.16 10.57 1.41
C GLY A 29 -0.46 9.29 1.96
N LEU A 30 -0.53 8.29 1.09
CA LEU A 30 -1.21 7.02 1.35
C LEU A 30 -0.45 6.12 2.33
N VAL A 31 0.88 6.22 2.37
CA VAL A 31 1.72 5.40 3.25
C VAL A 31 2.50 6.27 4.24
N GLN A 32 2.64 5.77 5.47
CA GLN A 32 3.37 6.44 6.54
C GLN A 32 4.82 5.94 6.68
N GLY A 33 5.27 5.16 5.72
CA GLY A 33 6.62 4.63 5.67
C GLY A 33 6.72 3.42 4.76
N ALA A 34 7.84 2.71 4.83
CA ALA A 34 8.05 1.48 4.08
C ALA A 34 8.73 0.40 4.92
N TRP A 35 8.45 -0.81 4.53
CA TRP A 35 9.04 -2.02 5.05
C TRP A 35 9.54 -2.89 3.91
N TRP A 36 10.79 -3.34 4.00
CA TRP A 36 11.41 -4.24 3.04
C TRP A 36 11.69 -5.60 3.69
N PRO A 37 10.76 -6.56 3.62
CA PRO A 37 10.92 -7.89 4.18
C PRO A 37 12.04 -8.67 3.49
N ARG A 38 12.47 -9.78 4.08
CA ARG A 38 13.50 -10.65 3.52
C ARG A 38 12.91 -11.81 2.73
N SER A 39 11.65 -12.14 2.99
CA SER A 39 10.94 -13.24 2.36
C SER A 39 9.48 -12.88 2.08
N THR A 40 8.78 -13.75 1.36
CA THR A 40 7.33 -13.65 1.14
C THR A 40 6.53 -14.40 2.22
N GLU A 41 7.18 -14.92 3.26
CA GLU A 41 6.52 -15.63 4.36
C GLU A 41 6.10 -14.65 5.45
N LEU A 42 4.87 -14.13 5.37
CA LEU A 42 4.38 -13.12 6.30
C LEU A 42 4.49 -13.54 7.77
N ALA A 43 4.20 -14.82 8.07
CA ALA A 43 4.29 -15.37 9.43
C ALA A 43 5.69 -15.26 10.05
N ARG A 44 6.74 -15.31 9.23
CA ARG A 44 8.14 -15.19 9.69
C ARG A 44 8.58 -13.75 9.84
N GLU A 45 8.07 -12.87 9.01
CA GLU A 45 8.47 -11.47 8.94
C GLU A 45 7.70 -10.59 9.96
N LEU A 46 6.41 -10.89 10.22
CA LEU A 46 5.56 -10.11 11.11
C LEU A 46 6.08 -9.94 12.54
N PRO A 47 6.62 -10.97 13.22
CA PRO A 47 7.06 -10.80 14.60
C PRO A 47 8.09 -9.68 14.79
N ALA A 48 9.04 -9.54 13.86
CA ALA A 48 10.05 -8.48 13.90
C ALA A 48 9.42 -7.10 13.61
N LEU A 49 8.51 -7.03 12.65
CA LEU A 49 7.76 -5.81 12.32
C LEU A 49 6.93 -5.35 13.51
N LEU A 50 6.11 -6.22 14.10
CA LEU A 50 5.26 -5.92 15.23
C LEU A 50 6.07 -5.48 16.45
N ALA A 51 7.21 -6.12 16.72
CA ALA A 51 8.10 -5.75 17.81
C ALA A 51 8.63 -4.32 17.66
N ALA A 52 9.05 -3.94 16.46
CA ALA A 52 9.55 -2.58 16.17
C ALA A 52 8.42 -1.53 16.19
N LEU A 53 7.28 -1.83 15.60
CA LEU A 53 6.14 -0.91 15.56
C LEU A 53 5.55 -0.66 16.94
N SER A 54 5.38 -1.70 17.74
CA SER A 54 4.78 -1.56 19.08
C SER A 54 5.57 -0.67 20.03
N LEU A 55 6.87 -0.49 19.82
CA LEU A 55 7.69 0.48 20.56
C LEU A 55 7.28 1.93 20.25
N ARG A 56 6.76 2.18 19.07
CA ARG A 56 6.41 3.52 18.59
C ARG A 56 4.93 3.84 18.68
N VAL A 57 4.09 2.87 18.36
CA VAL A 57 2.63 3.08 18.25
C VAL A 57 1.85 2.45 19.41
N GLY A 58 2.46 1.59 20.20
CA GLY A 58 1.80 0.88 21.32
C GLY A 58 1.15 -0.43 20.88
N SER A 59 -0.02 -0.74 21.47
CA SER A 59 -0.74 -1.99 21.19
C SER A 59 -1.19 -2.08 19.75
N ILE A 60 -1.09 -3.27 19.18
CA ILE A 60 -1.49 -3.61 17.81
C ILE A 60 -2.54 -4.71 17.90
N ASP A 61 -3.70 -4.50 17.28
CA ASP A 61 -4.83 -5.43 17.31
C ASP A 61 -4.89 -6.29 16.05
N SER A 62 -4.59 -5.70 14.91
CA SER A 62 -4.69 -6.42 13.63
C SER A 62 -3.72 -5.93 12.57
N VAL A 63 -3.47 -6.81 11.61
CA VAL A 63 -2.67 -6.54 10.41
C VAL A 63 -3.48 -6.96 9.19
N LEU A 64 -3.59 -6.04 8.23
CA LEU A 64 -4.20 -6.30 6.93
C LEU A 64 -3.11 -6.36 5.87
N TYR A 65 -3.17 -7.35 4.99
CA TYR A 65 -2.18 -7.56 3.94
C TYR A 65 -2.85 -7.92 2.61
N HIS A 66 -2.15 -7.70 1.50
CA HIS A 66 -2.64 -8.09 0.18
C HIS A 66 -2.09 -9.48 -0.20
N GLU A 67 -2.98 -10.42 -0.51
CA GLU A 67 -2.61 -11.83 -0.75
C GLU A 67 -1.56 -12.04 -1.85
N SER A 68 -1.58 -11.22 -2.89
CA SER A 68 -0.64 -11.38 -4.02
C SER A 68 0.84 -11.20 -3.64
N ASN A 69 1.12 -10.61 -2.50
CA ASN A 69 2.49 -10.32 -2.06
C ASN A 69 3.08 -11.39 -1.14
N TRP A 70 2.26 -12.30 -0.63
CA TRP A 70 2.65 -13.18 0.46
C TRP A 70 2.21 -14.61 0.24
N SER A 71 3.00 -15.54 0.76
CA SER A 71 2.57 -16.93 0.94
C SER A 71 1.41 -16.99 1.95
N PRO A 72 0.63 -18.08 1.97
CA PRO A 72 -0.49 -18.21 2.91
C PRO A 72 -0.08 -17.85 4.34
N ALA A 73 -0.81 -16.92 4.96
CA ALA A 73 -0.54 -16.40 6.28
C ALA A 73 -1.50 -17.03 7.32
N PRO A 74 -1.09 -17.16 8.58
CA PRO A 74 -1.98 -17.58 9.66
C PRO A 74 -3.02 -16.48 9.93
N LEU A 75 -4.19 -16.86 10.44
CA LEU A 75 -5.26 -15.93 10.78
C LEU A 75 -4.93 -15.05 11.99
N SER A 76 -3.94 -15.42 12.77
CA SER A 76 -3.48 -14.65 13.93
C SER A 76 -2.06 -14.99 14.33
N ILE A 77 -1.40 -14.05 14.99
CA ILE A 77 -0.06 -14.20 15.57
C ILE A 77 -0.05 -13.71 17.00
N LYS A 78 0.61 -14.43 17.90
CA LYS A 78 0.84 -13.96 19.28
C LYS A 78 1.96 -12.93 19.31
N HIS A 79 1.67 -11.75 19.88
CA HIS A 79 2.64 -10.70 20.10
C HIS A 79 2.49 -10.11 21.51
N ARG A 80 3.54 -10.17 22.31
CA ARG A 80 3.56 -9.65 23.70
C ARG A 80 2.46 -10.18 24.64
N GLY A 81 1.96 -11.38 24.38
CA GLY A 81 0.86 -11.98 25.14
C GLY A 81 -0.51 -11.78 24.52
N ASP A 82 -0.66 -10.80 23.65
CA ASP A 82 -1.91 -10.52 22.91
C ASP A 82 -1.96 -11.28 21.58
N GLN A 83 -3.18 -11.49 21.09
CA GLN A 83 -3.42 -12.09 19.80
C GLN A 83 -3.66 -10.99 18.79
N VAL A 84 -2.78 -10.90 17.78
CA VAL A 84 -2.92 -9.98 16.65
C VAL A 84 -3.61 -10.72 15.51
N ILE A 85 -4.73 -10.20 15.04
CA ILE A 85 -5.50 -10.78 13.92
C ILE A 85 -4.78 -10.44 12.62
N VAL A 86 -4.67 -11.43 11.73
CA VAL A 86 -4.06 -11.24 10.41
C VAL A 86 -5.10 -11.56 9.34
N SER A 87 -5.44 -10.58 8.52
CA SER A 87 -6.50 -10.68 7.52
C SER A 87 -6.04 -10.17 6.16
N ALA A 88 -6.52 -10.83 5.11
CA ALA A 88 -6.29 -10.37 3.75
C ALA A 88 -7.24 -9.23 3.39
N HIS A 89 -6.78 -8.29 2.58
CA HIS A 89 -7.59 -7.26 1.94
C HIS A 89 -7.17 -7.07 0.47
N GLN A 90 -8.00 -6.40 -0.32
CA GLN A 90 -7.77 -6.25 -1.76
C GLN A 90 -7.60 -4.79 -2.23
N GLU A 91 -7.52 -3.83 -1.30
CA GLU A 91 -7.49 -2.41 -1.69
C GLU A 91 -6.20 -2.02 -2.40
N TRP A 92 -5.06 -2.27 -1.75
CA TRP A 92 -3.76 -1.78 -2.24
C TRP A 92 -2.72 -2.89 -2.27
N PRO A 93 -2.31 -3.37 -3.46
CA PRO A 93 -1.13 -4.21 -3.58
C PRO A 93 0.09 -3.50 -3.01
N ASN A 94 1.03 -4.26 -2.48
CA ASN A 94 2.27 -3.75 -1.88
C ASN A 94 2.04 -2.79 -0.69
N VAL A 95 0.94 -2.94 0.02
CA VAL A 95 0.68 -2.24 1.28
C VAL A 95 0.33 -3.24 2.37
N VAL A 96 0.86 -3.02 3.55
CA VAL A 96 0.43 -3.66 4.79
C VAL A 96 -0.11 -2.59 5.72
N SER A 97 -1.30 -2.83 6.28
CA SER A 97 -1.94 -1.92 7.23
C SER A 97 -1.88 -2.53 8.62
N VAL A 98 -1.41 -1.76 9.57
CA VAL A 98 -1.37 -2.15 10.98
C VAL A 98 -2.37 -1.29 11.73
N LEU A 99 -3.25 -1.94 12.51
CA LEU A 99 -4.31 -1.27 13.23
C LEU A 99 -4.11 -1.45 14.74
N GLY A 100 -4.45 -0.41 15.49
CA GLY A 100 -4.40 -0.45 16.93
C GLY A 100 -5.23 0.66 17.58
N PRO A 101 -5.60 0.51 18.86
CA PRO A 101 -6.61 1.34 19.52
C PRO A 101 -6.16 2.79 19.74
N ARG A 102 -4.85 3.04 19.78
CA ARG A 102 -4.29 4.36 20.09
C ARG A 102 -3.95 5.18 18.84
N PHE A 103 -3.52 4.54 17.77
CA PHE A 103 -3.03 5.22 16.56
C PHE A 103 -3.95 5.06 15.35
N GLY A 104 -4.99 4.22 15.47
CA GLY A 104 -5.92 3.91 14.40
C GLY A 104 -5.29 3.00 13.35
N ARG A 105 -4.96 3.52 12.18
CA ARG A 105 -4.38 2.78 11.04
C ARG A 105 -3.03 3.36 10.64
N LEU A 106 -2.07 2.49 10.39
CA LEU A 106 -0.74 2.80 9.88
C LEU A 106 -0.49 1.95 8.63
N ASP A 107 -0.39 2.61 7.48
CA ASP A 107 -0.15 1.96 6.20
C ASP A 107 1.33 2.04 5.82
N LEU A 108 1.92 0.89 5.51
CA LEU A 108 3.31 0.75 5.12
C LEU A 108 3.42 0.23 3.69
N LEU A 109 4.25 0.88 2.88
CA LEU A 109 4.68 0.31 1.61
C LEU A 109 5.47 -0.97 1.87
N VAL A 110 5.11 -2.05 1.22
CA VAL A 110 5.87 -3.30 1.19
C VAL A 110 6.74 -3.30 -0.05
N VAL A 111 8.05 -3.19 0.14
CA VAL A 111 9.00 -3.37 -0.96
C VAL A 111 9.24 -4.87 -1.13
N PRO A 112 9.00 -5.46 -2.32
CA PRO A 112 9.18 -6.89 -2.53
C PRO A 112 10.60 -7.36 -2.14
N PRO A 113 10.75 -8.55 -1.51
CA PRO A 113 12.04 -9.00 -0.98
C PRO A 113 13.12 -9.19 -2.04
N TYR A 114 12.73 -9.47 -3.27
CA TYR A 114 13.62 -9.68 -4.42
C TYR A 114 13.96 -8.39 -5.20
N THR A 115 13.52 -7.24 -4.71
CA THR A 115 13.83 -5.94 -5.32
C THR A 115 15.33 -5.66 -5.24
N GLU A 116 15.88 -5.12 -6.33
CA GLU A 116 17.30 -4.73 -6.37
C GLU A 116 17.62 -3.76 -5.20
N PRO A 117 18.73 -3.96 -4.46
CA PRO A 117 19.01 -3.25 -3.22
C PRO A 117 19.03 -1.71 -3.35
N THR A 118 19.59 -1.17 -4.41
CA THR A 118 19.67 0.30 -4.59
C THR A 118 18.27 0.88 -4.79
N PHE A 119 17.45 0.21 -5.60
CA PHE A 119 16.07 0.61 -5.85
C PHE A 119 15.21 0.44 -4.61
N ALA A 120 15.33 -0.69 -3.91
CA ALA A 120 14.60 -0.95 -2.66
C ALA A 120 14.91 0.12 -1.59
N TYR A 121 16.20 0.47 -1.45
CA TYR A 121 16.62 1.52 -0.52
C TYR A 121 16.01 2.88 -0.90
N SER A 122 16.04 3.23 -2.19
CA SER A 122 15.45 4.47 -2.70
C SER A 122 13.94 4.54 -2.43
N ALA A 123 13.21 3.45 -2.67
CA ALA A 123 11.78 3.35 -2.40
C ALA A 123 11.47 3.51 -0.90
N VAL A 124 12.25 2.86 -0.02
CA VAL A 124 12.11 2.99 1.44
C VAL A 124 12.35 4.42 1.89
N MET A 125 13.36 5.10 1.35
CA MET A 125 13.68 6.48 1.69
C MET A 125 12.62 7.47 1.20
N ALA A 126 12.12 7.30 -0.02
CA ALA A 126 11.05 8.12 -0.58
C ALA A 126 9.75 7.96 0.23
N ALA A 127 9.31 6.72 0.50
CA ALA A 127 8.12 6.45 1.29
C ALA A 127 8.17 7.01 2.72
N ALA A 128 9.36 7.19 3.29
CA ALA A 128 9.58 7.79 4.61
C ALA A 128 9.79 9.30 4.58
N SER A 129 9.83 9.92 3.39
CA SER A 129 9.98 11.37 3.25
C SER A 129 8.71 12.10 3.68
N VAL A 130 8.88 13.18 4.43
CA VAL A 130 7.77 13.94 5.05
C VAL A 130 6.78 14.50 4.02
N ASN A 131 7.28 14.94 2.88
CA ASN A 131 6.49 15.62 1.86
C ASN A 131 6.11 14.70 0.68
N ASP A 132 6.47 13.42 0.74
CA ASP A 132 6.17 12.47 -0.33
C ASP A 132 4.71 11.99 -0.19
N ALA A 133 3.90 12.27 -1.22
CA ALA A 133 2.52 11.83 -1.32
C ALA A 133 2.33 10.82 -2.47
N SER A 134 3.42 10.24 -2.97
CA SER A 134 3.39 9.26 -4.05
C SER A 134 2.57 8.03 -3.68
N THR A 135 1.94 7.44 -4.67
CA THR A 135 1.22 6.17 -4.50
C THR A 135 2.20 5.01 -4.35
N PRO A 136 1.79 3.87 -3.77
CA PRO A 136 2.62 2.68 -3.69
C PRO A 136 3.20 2.25 -5.03
N ASP A 137 2.43 2.33 -6.10
CA ASP A 137 2.88 1.97 -7.45
C ASP A 137 3.96 2.94 -7.97
N GLN A 138 3.81 4.24 -7.72
CA GLN A 138 4.83 5.24 -8.07
C GLN A 138 6.14 5.01 -7.31
N LEU A 139 6.05 4.74 -6.00
CA LEU A 139 7.21 4.45 -5.17
C LEU A 139 7.97 3.19 -5.60
N LEU A 140 7.25 2.20 -6.13
CA LEU A 140 7.82 0.95 -6.64
C LEU A 140 8.14 0.99 -8.15
N GLY A 141 7.92 2.13 -8.82
CA GLY A 141 8.13 2.25 -10.27
C GLY A 141 7.22 1.34 -11.09
N ILE A 142 6.11 0.89 -10.52
CA ILE A 142 5.13 0.03 -11.19
C ILE A 142 4.27 0.92 -12.09
N ARG A 143 4.49 0.83 -13.40
CA ARG A 143 3.58 1.43 -14.38
C ARG A 143 2.39 0.49 -14.54
N ARG A 144 1.29 0.76 -13.87
CA ARG A 144 0.03 0.16 -14.27
C ARG A 144 -0.27 0.69 -15.67
N ARG A 145 -0.39 -0.20 -16.65
CA ARG A 145 -1.12 0.15 -17.87
C ARG A 145 -2.52 0.53 -17.39
N VAL A 146 -2.82 1.82 -17.43
CA VAL A 146 -4.21 2.25 -17.43
C VAL A 146 -4.79 1.52 -18.64
N ASP A 147 -5.71 0.60 -18.37
CA ASP A 147 -6.44 -0.08 -19.44
C ASP A 147 -7.14 1.03 -20.21
N GLU A 148 -6.59 1.38 -21.36
CA GLU A 148 -7.17 2.29 -22.35
C GLU A 148 -8.50 1.76 -22.91
N ARG A 149 -9.03 0.69 -22.33
CA ARG A 149 -10.31 0.06 -22.68
C ARG A 149 -11.54 0.83 -22.21
N VAL A 150 -11.40 1.91 -21.45
CA VAL A 150 -12.57 2.72 -21.03
C VAL A 150 -12.88 3.85 -21.97
N LEU A 151 -12.01 4.14 -22.94
CA LEU A 151 -12.34 5.02 -24.06
C LEU A 151 -12.40 4.18 -25.35
N SER A 152 -13.33 3.23 -25.36
CA SER A 152 -13.71 2.58 -26.59
C SER A 152 -14.19 3.66 -27.57
N PRO A 153 -13.76 3.64 -28.83
CA PRO A 153 -14.29 4.57 -29.89
C PRO A 153 -15.81 4.61 -29.88
N ILE A 154 -16.47 3.53 -29.53
CA ILE A 154 -17.92 3.39 -29.39
C ILE A 154 -18.51 4.31 -28.31
N ALA A 155 -17.78 4.61 -27.25
CA ALA A 155 -18.25 5.51 -26.21
C ALA A 155 -18.15 6.98 -26.66
N LEU A 156 -17.17 7.31 -27.48
CA LEU A 156 -17.01 8.64 -28.05
C LEU A 156 -18.07 8.90 -29.13
N GLU A 157 -18.30 7.92 -30.02
CA GLU A 157 -19.37 8.00 -31.05
C GLU A 157 -20.75 8.08 -30.41
N ARG A 158 -20.99 7.39 -29.29
CA ARG A 158 -22.28 7.45 -28.60
C ARG A 158 -22.52 8.82 -27.96
N TRP A 159 -21.47 9.46 -27.46
CA TRP A 159 -21.55 10.79 -26.84
C TRP A 159 -21.78 11.88 -27.90
N GLU A 160 -21.18 11.75 -29.09
CA GLU A 160 -21.42 12.62 -30.23
C GLU A 160 -22.84 12.42 -30.87
N ALA A 161 -23.34 11.18 -30.82
CA ALA A 161 -24.69 10.85 -31.30
C ALA A 161 -25.81 11.33 -30.36
N ASP A 162 -25.55 11.42 -29.05
CA ASP A 162 -26.52 11.90 -28.04
C ASP A 162 -26.55 13.43 -27.87
N GLY A 163 -25.99 14.20 -28.81
CA GLY A 163 -26.20 15.65 -28.90
C GLY A 163 -25.37 16.48 -27.93
N GLY A 164 -24.18 16.03 -27.55
CA GLY A 164 -23.24 16.77 -26.69
C GLY A 164 -22.60 18.02 -27.29
N ALA A 165 -23.05 18.48 -28.45
CA ALA A 165 -22.62 19.74 -29.03
C ALA A 165 -23.58 20.87 -28.60
N LEU A 166 -23.12 21.75 -27.72
CA LEU A 166 -23.80 23.02 -27.46
C LEU A 166 -23.81 23.85 -28.74
N PRO A 167 -24.97 24.35 -29.20
CA PRO A 167 -25.02 25.21 -30.38
C PRO A 167 -24.27 26.51 -30.10
N LEU A 168 -23.27 26.81 -30.89
CA LEU A 168 -22.65 28.12 -30.94
C LEU A 168 -23.72 29.14 -31.37
N PRO A 169 -23.84 30.30 -30.71
CA PRO A 169 -24.78 31.34 -31.12
C PRO A 169 -24.37 31.84 -32.52
N SER A 170 -25.24 31.64 -33.48
CA SER A 170 -25.10 32.15 -34.82
C SER A 170 -25.12 33.68 -34.81
N ARG A 171 -24.01 34.22 -35.23
CA ARG A 171 -23.85 35.64 -35.56
C ARG A 171 -24.49 35.88 -36.89
N SER A 172 -25.75 36.32 -36.90
CA SER A 172 -26.43 36.71 -38.15
C SER A 172 -27.29 37.93 -37.96
N GLN A 173 -26.95 38.91 -38.78
CA GLN A 173 -27.76 39.93 -39.40
C GLN A 173 -28.20 41.11 -38.53
N ARG A 174 -27.29 42.03 -38.45
CA ARG A 174 -27.65 43.46 -38.58
C ARG A 174 -27.18 43.91 -39.96
N GLN A 175 -28.08 43.97 -40.86
CA GLN A 175 -27.97 44.86 -42.00
C GLN A 175 -29.36 45.12 -42.58
N MET A 176 -29.55 46.38 -42.82
CA MET A 176 -30.56 47.02 -43.67
C MET A 176 -31.95 47.22 -43.10
N GLN A 177 -32.15 48.47 -42.64
CA GLN A 177 -33.22 49.32 -43.14
C GLN A 177 -32.91 50.78 -42.73
N ASP A 178 -32.19 51.44 -43.64
CA ASP A 178 -32.35 52.86 -43.87
C ASP A 178 -33.05 52.96 -45.23
N ALA A 179 -34.22 53.57 -45.24
CA ALA A 179 -34.83 54.33 -46.30
C ALA A 179 -36.07 55.04 -45.74
#